data_0bc4b8aa605e62eee888cdea7d75eef2
#
_entry.id   0bc4b8aa605e62eee888cdea7d75eef2
#
_cell.length_a   1.000
_cell.length_b   1.000
_cell.length_c   1.000
_cell.angle_alpha   90.00
_cell.angle_beta   90.00
_cell.angle_gamma   90.00
#
_symmetry.space_group_name_H-M   'P 1'
#
loop_
_entity.id
_entity.type
_entity.pdbx_description
1 polymer ?
#
loop_
_entity_poly.entity_id
_entity_poly.type
_entity_poly.pdbx_seq_one_letter_code
_entity_poly.pdbx_strand_id
1 'polypeptide(L)'
;MGFIFRQTIPRAPSIVRWRAPSPSWFKLNTDSSYFENPGLAGAAGITRDSVGHVHLAYQVALDTGTSVLAELTAVWQGLELALTHSLAPLVVEVDATAAITLLQSGVSGKWEVKHLIMRIVRFQQLLVADVQHVFREANGVADHLAKEAASVKLTRVLHHNDITGVLRGNLCLDRRGVPHLHPG
;
A
#
# COMPACT_ATOMS: atom_id res chain seq x y z
N MET A 1 -3.94 -43.64 -16.87
CA MET A 1 -4.19 -42.43 -16.07
C MET A 1 -3.75 -41.23 -16.89
N GLY A 2 -4.70 -40.51 -17.50
CA GLY A 2 -4.40 -39.35 -18.35
C GLY A 2 -4.34 -38.09 -17.49
N PHE A 3 -3.23 -37.38 -17.54
CA PHE A 3 -3.10 -36.05 -16.93
C PHE A 3 -3.86 -35.07 -17.84
N ILE A 4 -4.93 -34.48 -17.33
CA ILE A 4 -5.64 -33.38 -17.99
C ILE A 4 -4.84 -32.11 -17.67
N PHE A 5 -4.02 -31.64 -18.64
CA PHE A 5 -3.44 -30.29 -18.58
C PHE A 5 -4.58 -29.28 -18.73
N ARG A 6 -4.95 -28.59 -17.65
CA ARG A 6 -5.77 -27.39 -17.78
C ARG A 6 -4.93 -26.33 -18.47
N GLN A 7 -5.22 -26.05 -19.74
CA GLN A 7 -4.70 -24.88 -20.42
C GLN A 7 -5.24 -23.63 -19.67
N THR A 8 -4.37 -22.93 -18.98
CA THR A 8 -4.66 -21.58 -18.49
C THR A 8 -4.73 -20.66 -19.70
N ILE A 9 -5.91 -20.17 -20.04
CA ILE A 9 -6.09 -19.15 -21.08
C ILE A 9 -5.38 -17.90 -20.56
N PRO A 10 -4.36 -17.36 -21.28
CA PRO A 10 -3.71 -16.13 -20.88
C PRO A 10 -4.75 -15.00 -20.83
N ARG A 11 -4.83 -14.29 -19.71
CA ARG A 11 -5.68 -13.11 -19.64
C ARG A 11 -5.08 -12.01 -20.53
N ALA A 12 -5.93 -11.27 -21.24
CA ALA A 12 -5.47 -10.14 -22.03
C ALA A 12 -4.84 -9.05 -21.12
N PRO A 13 -3.73 -8.43 -21.55
CA PRO A 13 -3.16 -7.30 -20.82
C PRO A 13 -4.20 -6.19 -20.60
N SER A 14 -4.20 -5.58 -19.44
CA SER A 14 -5.11 -4.49 -19.10
C SER A 14 -4.34 -3.21 -18.80
N ILE A 15 -4.95 -2.07 -19.10
CA ILE A 15 -4.40 -0.76 -18.81
C ILE A 15 -4.83 -0.35 -17.41
N VAL A 16 -3.88 -0.11 -16.53
CA VAL A 16 -4.11 0.37 -15.16
C VAL A 16 -3.47 1.73 -14.96
N ARG A 17 -4.02 2.52 -14.05
CA ARG A 17 -3.48 3.82 -13.67
C ARG A 17 -3.90 4.15 -12.25
N TRP A 18 -3.12 4.95 -11.56
CA TRP A 18 -3.57 5.55 -10.32
C TRP A 18 -4.77 6.47 -10.60
N ARG A 19 -5.78 6.42 -9.73
CA ARG A 19 -6.96 7.27 -9.80
C ARG A 19 -7.11 8.04 -8.50
N ALA A 20 -7.34 9.34 -8.58
CA ALA A 20 -7.64 10.15 -7.41
C ALA A 20 -8.92 9.67 -6.72
N PRO A 21 -9.04 9.83 -5.39
CA PRO A 21 -10.30 9.56 -4.68
C PRO A 21 -11.38 10.57 -5.05
N SER A 22 -12.62 10.30 -4.66
CA SER A 22 -13.74 11.24 -4.80
C SER A 22 -13.46 12.55 -4.06
N PRO A 23 -14.10 13.68 -4.45
CA PRO A 23 -14.02 14.93 -3.68
C PRO A 23 -14.33 14.70 -2.20
N SER A 24 -13.59 15.37 -1.32
CA SER A 24 -13.66 15.25 0.13
C SER A 24 -13.17 13.92 0.72
N TRP A 25 -12.67 13.00 -0.10
CA TRP A 25 -12.02 11.77 0.34
C TRP A 25 -10.51 11.88 0.20
N PHE A 26 -9.81 11.12 1.04
CA PHE A 26 -8.37 10.88 0.91
C PHE A 26 -8.12 9.46 0.41
N LYS A 27 -6.97 9.27 -0.21
CA LYS A 27 -6.50 7.94 -0.63
C LYS A 27 -5.14 7.67 -0.03
N LEU A 28 -5.04 6.57 0.69
CA LEU A 28 -3.80 6.01 1.21
C LEU A 28 -3.38 4.83 0.32
N ASN A 29 -2.26 4.94 -0.34
CA ASN A 29 -1.59 3.83 -1.00
C ASN A 29 -0.52 3.27 -0.06
N THR A 30 -0.48 1.95 0.15
CA THR A 30 0.50 1.29 1.01
C THR A 30 1.21 0.17 0.27
N ASP A 31 2.45 -0.09 0.65
CA ASP A 31 3.25 -1.19 0.13
C ASP A 31 4.30 -1.65 1.14
N SER A 32 4.86 -2.83 0.93
CA SER A 32 6.03 -3.33 1.63
C SER A 32 7.08 -3.87 0.68
N SER A 33 8.33 -3.82 1.06
CA SER A 33 9.45 -4.33 0.26
C SER A 33 10.39 -5.16 1.10
N TYR A 34 10.93 -6.21 0.49
CA TYR A 34 11.95 -7.09 1.07
C TYR A 34 13.17 -7.16 0.17
N PHE A 35 14.35 -7.00 0.77
CA PHE A 35 15.63 -7.32 0.14
C PHE A 35 16.22 -8.55 0.84
N GLU A 36 16.21 -9.69 0.13
CA GLU A 36 16.64 -11.01 0.61
C GLU A 36 15.73 -11.61 1.71
N ASN A 37 15.79 -12.91 1.91
CA ASN A 37 14.99 -13.62 2.93
C ASN A 37 15.88 -14.61 3.70
N PRO A 38 16.25 -14.38 4.97
CA PRO A 38 15.92 -13.21 5.79
C PRO A 38 16.73 -11.97 5.43
N GLY A 39 16.11 -10.80 5.37
CA GLY A 39 16.74 -9.57 4.91
C GLY A 39 16.07 -8.30 5.41
N LEU A 40 16.52 -7.20 4.82
CA LEU A 40 15.98 -5.88 5.12
C LEU A 40 14.56 -5.76 4.57
N ALA A 41 13.66 -5.26 5.37
CA ALA A 41 12.29 -4.99 4.96
C ALA A 41 11.92 -3.52 5.20
N GLY A 42 10.99 -3.03 4.41
CA GLY A 42 10.43 -1.69 4.56
C GLY A 42 8.93 -1.71 4.34
N ALA A 43 8.21 -0.91 5.11
CA ALA A 43 6.82 -0.63 4.94
C ALA A 43 6.65 0.87 4.65
N ALA A 44 5.73 1.24 3.78
CA ALA A 44 5.53 2.64 3.43
C ALA A 44 4.11 2.92 2.97
N GLY A 45 3.78 4.21 2.91
CA GLY A 45 2.56 4.66 2.30
C GLY A 45 2.54 6.15 2.04
N ILE A 46 1.53 6.56 1.27
CA ILE A 46 1.32 7.95 0.88
C ILE A 46 -0.16 8.28 0.85
N THR A 47 -0.53 9.39 1.48
CA THR A 47 -1.92 9.88 1.51
C THR A 47 -2.06 11.09 0.62
N ARG A 48 -3.05 11.02 -0.29
CA ARG A 48 -3.34 12.05 -1.30
C ARG A 48 -4.84 12.40 -1.32
N ASP A 49 -5.15 13.61 -1.70
CA ASP A 49 -6.53 14.08 -1.89
C ASP A 49 -7.05 13.85 -3.33
N SER A 50 -8.27 14.36 -3.58
CA SER A 50 -8.97 14.23 -4.87
C SER A 50 -8.31 14.96 -6.04
N VAL A 51 -7.36 15.85 -5.81
CA VAL A 51 -6.54 16.49 -6.85
C VAL A 51 -5.12 15.92 -6.93
N GLY A 52 -4.86 14.85 -6.15
CA GLY A 52 -3.55 14.17 -6.09
C GLY A 52 -2.50 14.96 -5.31
N HIS A 53 -2.90 15.90 -4.48
CA HIS A 53 -1.99 16.62 -3.60
C HIS A 53 -1.59 15.72 -2.41
N VAL A 54 -0.29 15.68 -2.10
CA VAL A 54 0.24 14.86 -1.00
C VAL A 54 0.04 15.57 0.32
N HIS A 55 -0.65 14.93 1.25
CA HIS A 55 -0.80 15.39 2.63
C HIS A 55 0.31 14.87 3.53
N LEU A 56 0.61 13.59 3.42
CA LEU A 56 1.73 12.95 4.11
C LEU A 56 2.19 11.70 3.35
N ALA A 57 3.44 11.32 3.56
CA ALA A 57 3.96 10.00 3.26
C ALA A 57 4.79 9.50 4.46
N TYR A 58 5.03 8.21 4.53
CA TYR A 58 5.83 7.63 5.59
C TYR A 58 6.65 6.46 5.08
N GLN A 59 7.73 6.19 5.78
CA GLN A 59 8.66 5.09 5.56
C GLN A 59 8.97 4.47 6.92
N VAL A 60 8.93 3.14 7.00
CA VAL A 60 9.24 2.38 8.21
C VAL A 60 10.22 1.28 7.86
N ALA A 61 11.42 1.35 8.41
CA ALA A 61 12.37 0.25 8.33
C ALA A 61 11.92 -0.89 9.27
N LEU A 62 11.95 -2.10 8.78
CA LEU A 62 11.58 -3.30 9.52
C LEU A 62 12.81 -4.22 9.62
N ASP A 63 13.15 -4.65 10.84
CA ASP A 63 14.30 -5.51 11.06
C ASP A 63 14.08 -6.95 10.60
N THR A 64 12.87 -7.48 10.83
CA THR A 64 12.48 -8.85 10.45
C THR A 64 10.97 -8.96 10.34
N GLY A 65 10.49 -9.95 9.60
CA GLY A 65 9.06 -10.23 9.52
C GLY A 65 8.71 -11.08 8.30
N THR A 66 7.45 -11.47 8.21
CA THR A 66 6.89 -12.07 7.00
C THR A 66 6.36 -10.98 6.09
N SER A 67 6.29 -11.25 4.78
CA SER A 67 5.71 -10.32 3.80
C SER A 67 4.33 -9.81 4.25
N VAL A 68 3.46 -10.70 4.71
CA VAL A 68 2.13 -10.33 5.20
C VAL A 68 2.18 -9.39 6.41
N LEU A 69 3.10 -9.61 7.35
CA LEU A 69 3.23 -8.76 8.52
C LEU A 69 3.69 -7.35 8.13
N ALA A 70 4.59 -7.23 7.17
CA ALA A 70 5.04 -5.93 6.67
C ALA A 70 3.94 -5.19 5.92
N GLU A 71 3.16 -5.87 5.09
CA GLU A 71 1.99 -5.29 4.43
C GLU A 71 0.97 -4.75 5.44
N LEU A 72 0.62 -5.55 6.43
CA LEU A 72 -0.30 -5.11 7.49
C LEU A 72 0.30 -3.98 8.33
N THR A 73 1.62 -3.97 8.55
CA THR A 73 2.31 -2.87 9.25
C THR A 73 2.23 -1.58 8.44
N ALA A 74 2.39 -1.66 7.10
CA ALA A 74 2.19 -0.51 6.23
C ALA A 74 0.76 0.04 6.37
N VAL A 75 -0.26 -0.80 6.25
CA VAL A 75 -1.66 -0.38 6.40
C VAL A 75 -1.90 0.24 7.78
N TRP A 76 -1.47 -0.43 8.86
CA TRP A 76 -1.66 0.07 10.22
C TRP A 76 -1.03 1.44 10.44
N GLN A 77 0.24 1.59 10.06
CA GLN A 77 0.97 2.85 10.23
C GLN A 77 0.31 4.00 9.46
N GLY A 78 -0.15 3.74 8.24
CA GLY A 78 -0.87 4.72 7.43
C GLY A 78 -2.20 5.16 8.04
N LEU A 79 -2.97 4.23 8.59
CA LEU A 79 -4.23 4.54 9.26
C LEU A 79 -4.00 5.33 10.56
N GLU A 80 -2.98 4.99 11.34
CA GLU A 80 -2.61 5.72 12.56
C GLU A 80 -2.23 7.18 12.26
N LEU A 81 -1.42 7.38 11.23
CA LEU A 81 -1.05 8.72 10.77
C LEU A 81 -2.25 9.47 10.19
N ALA A 82 -3.11 8.81 9.41
CA ALA A 82 -4.33 9.43 8.89
C ALA A 82 -5.27 9.90 10.03
N LEU A 83 -5.40 9.12 11.09
CA LEU A 83 -6.19 9.52 12.25
C LEU A 83 -5.57 10.73 12.98
N THR A 84 -4.26 10.70 13.18
CA THR A 84 -3.52 11.80 13.83
C THR A 84 -3.64 13.12 13.07
N HIS A 85 -3.69 13.05 11.74
CA HIS A 85 -3.78 14.22 10.86
C HIS A 85 -5.21 14.54 10.38
N SER A 86 -6.22 13.85 10.92
CA SER A 86 -7.65 14.06 10.58
C SER A 86 -7.96 13.89 9.08
N LEU A 87 -7.30 12.92 8.44
CA LEU A 87 -7.45 12.60 7.01
C LEU A 87 -8.55 11.54 6.83
N ALA A 88 -9.80 11.95 6.90
CA ALA A 88 -10.99 11.11 6.76
C ALA A 88 -12.07 11.83 5.93
N PRO A 89 -12.94 11.11 5.21
CA PRO A 89 -12.95 9.66 4.98
C PRO A 89 -11.81 9.19 4.07
N LEU A 90 -11.46 7.87 4.11
CA LEU A 90 -10.23 7.34 3.52
C LEU A 90 -10.48 6.09 2.67
N VAL A 91 -9.90 6.05 1.47
CA VAL A 91 -9.73 4.82 0.68
C VAL A 91 -8.31 4.32 0.88
N VAL A 92 -8.15 3.06 1.28
CA VAL A 92 -6.84 2.41 1.43
C VAL A 92 -6.62 1.42 0.29
N GLU A 93 -5.59 1.62 -0.50
CA GLU A 93 -5.21 0.74 -1.60
C GLU A 93 -3.97 -0.08 -1.23
N VAL A 94 -4.10 -1.41 -1.38
CA VAL A 94 -3.08 -2.42 -1.08
C VAL A 94 -2.95 -3.36 -2.26
N ASP A 95 -1.74 -3.67 -2.72
CA ASP A 95 -1.54 -4.60 -3.84
C ASP A 95 -1.39 -6.06 -3.40
N ALA A 96 -1.20 -6.33 -2.11
CA ALA A 96 -1.09 -7.66 -1.53
C ALA A 96 -2.46 -8.28 -1.23
N THR A 97 -2.96 -9.12 -2.13
CA THR A 97 -4.25 -9.84 -1.95
C THR A 97 -4.30 -10.67 -0.67
N ALA A 98 -3.17 -11.22 -0.22
CA ALA A 98 -3.08 -11.98 1.04
C ALA A 98 -3.39 -11.10 2.27
N ALA A 99 -2.91 -9.85 2.30
CA ALA A 99 -3.20 -8.92 3.37
C ALA A 99 -4.70 -8.55 3.39
N ILE A 100 -5.28 -8.28 2.23
CA ILE A 100 -6.72 -7.98 2.10
C ILE A 100 -7.58 -9.16 2.56
N THR A 101 -7.25 -10.38 2.13
CA THR A 101 -7.98 -11.59 2.55
C THR A 101 -7.95 -11.77 4.06
N LEU A 102 -6.81 -11.50 4.71
CA LEU A 102 -6.70 -11.58 6.16
C LEU A 102 -7.51 -10.48 6.86
N LEU A 103 -7.52 -9.27 6.34
CA LEU A 103 -8.33 -8.17 6.89
C LEU A 103 -9.83 -8.46 6.79
N GLN A 104 -10.27 -9.04 5.68
CA GLN A 104 -11.67 -9.40 5.45
C GLN A 104 -12.13 -10.61 6.27
N SER A 105 -11.28 -11.62 6.41
CA SER A 105 -11.61 -12.84 7.17
C SER A 105 -11.50 -12.65 8.69
N GLY A 106 -10.61 -11.73 9.13
CA GLY A 106 -10.29 -11.55 10.55
C GLY A 106 -9.60 -12.75 11.20
N VAL A 107 -9.25 -13.79 10.43
CA VAL A 107 -8.70 -15.06 10.93
C VAL A 107 -7.21 -15.12 10.68
N SER A 108 -6.43 -15.28 11.77
CA SER A 108 -5.00 -15.59 11.70
C SER A 108 -4.61 -16.52 12.83
N GLY A 109 -3.77 -17.50 12.52
CA GLY A 109 -3.19 -18.42 13.52
C GLY A 109 -2.04 -17.79 14.33
N LYS A 110 -1.47 -16.67 13.87
CA LYS A 110 -0.37 -15.97 14.55
C LYS A 110 -0.93 -14.80 15.35
N TRP A 111 -0.59 -14.71 16.63
CA TRP A 111 -1.12 -13.69 17.55
C TRP A 111 -0.72 -12.27 17.14
N GLU A 112 0.51 -12.07 16.64
CA GLU A 112 1.00 -10.78 16.17
C GLU A 112 0.14 -10.23 15.02
N VAL A 113 -0.16 -11.09 14.05
CA VAL A 113 -1.02 -10.75 12.91
C VAL A 113 -2.44 -10.45 13.36
N LYS A 114 -2.99 -11.26 14.27
CA LYS A 114 -4.33 -11.05 14.83
C LYS A 114 -4.45 -9.71 15.55
N HIS A 115 -3.47 -9.38 16.39
CA HIS A 115 -3.45 -8.11 17.11
C HIS A 115 -3.40 -6.92 16.16
N LEU A 116 -2.59 -7.01 15.09
CA LEU A 116 -2.46 -5.96 14.09
C LEU A 116 -3.77 -5.79 13.29
N ILE A 117 -4.41 -6.89 12.88
CA ILE A 117 -5.72 -6.87 12.22
C ILE A 117 -6.77 -6.16 13.10
N MET A 118 -6.83 -6.46 14.40
CA MET A 118 -7.79 -5.82 15.31
C MET A 118 -7.57 -4.29 15.38
N ARG A 119 -6.32 -3.83 15.41
CA ARG A 119 -5.99 -2.40 15.39
C ARG A 119 -6.41 -1.75 14.07
N ILE A 120 -6.12 -2.40 12.94
CA ILE A 120 -6.50 -1.92 11.60
C ILE A 120 -8.02 -1.78 11.51
N VAL A 121 -8.78 -2.81 11.87
CA VAL A 121 -10.26 -2.77 11.83
C VAL A 121 -10.82 -1.65 12.70
N ARG A 122 -10.25 -1.40 13.88
CA ARG A 122 -10.65 -0.27 14.72
C ARG A 122 -10.40 1.08 14.04
N PHE A 123 -9.24 1.26 13.41
CA PHE A 123 -8.93 2.50 12.69
C PHE A 123 -9.80 2.68 11.45
N GLN A 124 -10.13 1.60 10.73
CA GLN A 124 -11.06 1.66 9.60
C GLN A 124 -12.41 2.24 10.01
N GLN A 125 -12.94 1.79 11.17
CA GLN A 125 -14.20 2.32 11.71
C GLN A 125 -14.11 3.79 12.07
N LEU A 126 -13.03 4.23 12.73
CA LEU A 126 -12.83 5.62 13.16
C LEU A 126 -12.65 6.59 11.97
N LEU A 127 -12.01 6.12 10.89
CA LEU A 127 -11.68 6.93 9.71
C LEU A 127 -12.71 6.81 8.58
N VAL A 128 -13.76 5.97 8.76
CA VAL A 128 -14.64 5.59 7.65
C VAL A 128 -13.78 5.11 6.46
N ALA A 129 -12.85 4.18 6.74
CA ALA A 129 -11.87 3.75 5.76
C ALA A 129 -12.31 2.47 5.05
N ASP A 130 -12.24 2.48 3.72
CA ASP A 130 -12.46 1.30 2.86
C ASP A 130 -11.13 0.77 2.34
N VAL A 131 -10.87 -0.54 2.52
CA VAL A 131 -9.64 -1.20 2.06
C VAL A 131 -9.93 -2.01 0.81
N GLN A 132 -9.23 -1.69 -0.26
CA GLN A 132 -9.42 -2.33 -1.57
C GLN A 132 -8.09 -2.73 -2.22
N HIS A 133 -8.18 -3.66 -3.16
CA HIS A 133 -7.03 -4.08 -3.97
C HIS A 133 -6.70 -3.03 -5.04
N VAL A 134 -5.42 -2.83 -5.25
CA VAL A 134 -4.89 -2.08 -6.39
C VAL A 134 -3.84 -2.94 -7.12
N PHE A 135 -3.74 -2.81 -8.43
CA PHE A 135 -2.64 -3.42 -9.16
C PHE A 135 -1.32 -2.71 -8.86
N ARG A 136 -0.24 -3.49 -8.75
CA ARG A 136 1.10 -3.01 -8.40
C ARG A 136 1.57 -1.87 -9.28
N GLU A 137 1.25 -1.91 -10.58
CA GLU A 137 1.62 -0.88 -11.55
C GLU A 137 0.98 0.47 -11.25
N ALA A 138 -0.18 0.48 -10.59
CA ALA A 138 -0.86 1.70 -10.12
C ALA A 138 -0.50 2.07 -8.67
N ASN A 139 0.39 1.28 -8.01
CA ASN A 139 0.88 1.50 -6.64
C ASN A 139 2.36 1.94 -6.60
N GLY A 140 2.95 2.31 -7.73
CA GLY A 140 4.39 2.53 -7.91
C GLY A 140 5.02 3.56 -6.97
N VAL A 141 4.25 4.55 -6.49
CA VAL A 141 4.76 5.53 -5.53
C VAL A 141 4.98 4.90 -4.15
N ALA A 142 4.05 4.09 -3.65
CA ALA A 142 4.18 3.38 -2.39
C ALA A 142 5.29 2.31 -2.46
N ASP A 143 5.38 1.57 -3.57
CA ASP A 143 6.46 0.60 -3.85
C ASP A 143 7.85 1.27 -3.79
N HIS A 144 8.01 2.45 -4.40
CA HIS A 144 9.25 3.20 -4.34
C HIS A 144 9.64 3.59 -2.91
N LEU A 145 8.68 4.12 -2.14
CA LEU A 145 8.90 4.49 -0.73
C LEU A 145 9.28 3.28 0.13
N ALA A 146 8.62 2.13 -0.06
CA ALA A 146 8.90 0.91 0.68
C ALA A 146 10.30 0.35 0.36
N LYS A 147 10.71 0.37 -0.90
CA LYS A 147 12.06 -0.02 -1.34
C LYS A 147 13.13 0.89 -0.73
N GLU A 148 12.90 2.19 -0.73
CA GLU A 148 13.81 3.14 -0.10
C GLU A 148 13.92 2.89 1.41
N ALA A 149 12.79 2.69 2.12
CA ALA A 149 12.78 2.38 3.54
C ALA A 149 13.61 1.15 3.88
N ALA A 150 13.46 0.08 3.09
CA ALA A 150 14.22 -1.16 3.27
C ALA A 150 15.71 -0.98 2.98
N SER A 151 16.08 -0.27 1.90
CA SER A 151 17.47 -0.14 1.46
C SER A 151 18.32 0.73 2.38
N VAL A 152 17.75 1.86 2.85
CA VAL A 152 18.48 2.84 3.71
C VAL A 152 18.19 2.68 5.20
N LYS A 153 17.36 1.69 5.60
CA LYS A 153 16.95 1.44 6.99
C LYS A 153 16.40 2.70 7.68
N LEU A 154 15.51 3.41 7.00
CA LEU A 154 15.02 4.70 7.44
C LEU A 154 13.55 4.63 7.88
N THR A 155 13.28 5.16 9.07
CA THR A 155 11.91 5.41 9.55
C THR A 155 11.68 6.89 9.67
N ARG A 156 10.70 7.42 8.91
CA ARG A 156 10.37 8.86 8.91
C ARG A 156 8.97 9.12 8.37
N VAL A 157 8.43 10.28 8.71
CA VAL A 157 7.26 10.88 8.06
C VAL A 157 7.75 11.98 7.12
N LEU A 158 7.15 12.07 5.95
CA LEU A 158 7.46 13.02 4.90
C LEU A 158 6.24 13.90 4.65
N HIS A 159 6.46 15.20 4.56
CA HIS A 159 5.45 16.16 4.12
C HIS A 159 5.71 16.57 2.66
N HIS A 160 4.78 17.31 2.07
CA HIS A 160 4.85 17.71 0.66
C HIS A 160 6.22 18.30 0.25
N ASN A 161 6.83 19.11 1.12
CA ASN A 161 8.12 19.77 0.84
C ASN A 161 9.32 18.81 0.85
N ASP A 162 9.19 17.65 1.53
CA ASP A 162 10.24 16.64 1.62
C ASP A 162 10.31 15.76 0.37
N ILE A 163 9.30 15.86 -0.49
CA ILE A 163 9.17 15.03 -1.69
C ILE A 163 9.99 15.63 -2.82
N THR A 164 11.04 14.94 -3.22
CA THR A 164 12.00 15.39 -4.23
C THR A 164 12.30 14.29 -5.26
N GLY A 165 13.07 14.64 -6.29
CA GLY A 165 13.66 13.69 -7.24
C GLY A 165 12.63 12.77 -7.93
N VAL A 166 12.96 11.47 -7.95
CA VAL A 166 12.18 10.42 -8.63
C VAL A 166 10.77 10.32 -8.07
N LEU A 167 10.60 10.45 -6.75
CA LEU A 167 9.29 10.39 -6.10
C LEU A 167 8.36 11.50 -6.61
N ARG A 168 8.86 12.72 -6.74
CA ARG A 168 8.09 13.83 -7.34
C ARG A 168 7.73 13.57 -8.81
N GLY A 169 8.64 12.95 -9.57
CA GLY A 169 8.38 12.52 -10.94
C GLY A 169 7.22 11.53 -11.04
N ASN A 170 7.25 10.48 -10.24
CA ASN A 170 6.20 9.45 -10.20
C ASN A 170 4.84 10.05 -9.81
N LEU A 171 4.80 10.93 -8.81
CA LEU A 171 3.58 11.65 -8.43
C LEU A 171 3.01 12.51 -9.57
N CYS A 172 3.88 13.13 -10.35
CA CYS A 172 3.46 13.91 -11.52
C CYS A 172 2.84 13.02 -12.60
N LEU A 173 3.39 11.82 -12.83
CA LEU A 173 2.84 10.84 -13.77
C LEU A 173 1.47 10.34 -13.31
N ASP A 174 1.33 9.99 -12.03
CA ASP A 174 0.07 9.57 -11.41
C ASP A 174 -1.03 10.66 -11.61
N ARG A 175 -0.71 11.91 -11.26
CA ARG A 175 -1.66 13.03 -11.39
C ARG A 175 -2.09 13.29 -12.83
N ARG A 176 -1.22 13.00 -13.81
CA ARG A 176 -1.53 13.09 -15.24
C ARG A 176 -2.30 11.88 -15.76
N GLY A 177 -2.53 10.87 -14.93
CA GLY A 177 -3.22 9.64 -15.29
C GLY A 177 -2.45 8.81 -16.31
N VAL A 178 -1.11 8.85 -16.27
CA VAL A 178 -0.27 8.06 -17.17
C VAL A 178 -0.56 6.57 -16.95
N PRO A 179 -0.91 5.84 -18.03
CA PRO A 179 -1.29 4.44 -17.92
C PRO A 179 -0.06 3.53 -17.83
N HIS A 180 -0.25 2.40 -17.14
CA HIS A 180 0.67 1.30 -17.07
C HIS A 180 0.04 0.03 -17.66
N LEU A 181 0.83 -0.88 -18.20
CA LEU A 181 0.35 -2.16 -18.71
C LEU A 181 0.45 -3.20 -17.61
N HIS A 182 -0.69 -3.78 -17.22
CA HIS A 182 -0.74 -4.94 -16.34
C HIS A 182 -0.75 -6.21 -17.20
N PRO A 183 0.24 -7.11 -17.09
CA PRO A 183 0.21 -8.39 -17.78
C PRO A 183 -0.94 -9.23 -17.23
N GLY A 184 -1.70 -9.86 -18.12
CA GLY A 184 -2.87 -10.65 -17.76
C GLY A 184 -2.52 -11.95 -17.01
#